data_792a8eda0a2d81d91426676766f5b7cd
#
_entry.id   792a8eda0a2d81d91426676766f5b7cd
#
_cell.length_a   1.000
_cell.length_b   1.000
_cell.length_c   1.000
_cell.angle_alpha   90.00
_cell.angle_beta   90.00
_cell.angle_gamma   90.00
#
_symmetry.space_group_name_H-M   'P 1'
#
loop_
_entity.id
_entity.type
_entity.pdbx_description
1 polymer ?
#
loop_
_entity_poly.entity_id
_entity_poly.type
_entity_poly.pdbx_seq_one_letter_code
_entity_poly.pdbx_strand_id
1 'polypeptide(L)'
;VYNIFLTKESNMSLIGHQVEAFKAQAYRAGQFTEVTEQDLKDKWSVLFFYPADFTFVCPSELADLQDNYAEFQALGVEVYSVSTDTHFVHKAWADATDTIRNITYTMIGDPNHQLARQFNVLIRSEGLADRGTFVIDPDGVVQIVEINPGGVGRDAKELLRKVKAAKYTREHPGEVCPAKWTEGAATLAPSLDLVGKL
;
A
#
# COMPACT_ATOMS: atom_id res chain seq x y z
N VAL A 1 -34.61 29.56 12.97
CA VAL A 1 -33.90 28.38 13.51
C VAL A 1 -33.01 27.88 12.36
N TYR A 2 -31.76 28.32 12.35
CA TYR A 2 -30.77 27.85 11.36
C TYR A 2 -30.21 26.53 11.85
N ASN A 3 -30.53 25.43 11.17
CA ASN A 3 -29.86 24.15 11.31
C ASN A 3 -28.45 24.30 10.69
N ILE A 4 -27.44 24.53 11.51
CA ILE A 4 -26.04 24.41 11.12
C ILE A 4 -25.78 22.90 11.01
N PHE A 5 -25.85 22.35 9.80
CA PHE A 5 -25.23 21.08 9.49
C PHE A 5 -23.73 21.27 9.70
N LEU A 6 -23.22 20.79 10.81
CA LEU A 6 -21.80 20.54 10.98
C LEU A 6 -21.41 19.49 9.92
N THR A 7 -20.98 19.96 8.78
CA THR A 7 -20.26 19.11 7.81
C THR A 7 -19.02 18.64 8.54
N LYS A 8 -18.98 17.34 8.86
CA LYS A 8 -17.77 16.66 9.29
C LYS A 8 -16.69 17.06 8.29
N GLU A 9 -15.69 17.85 8.69
CA GLU A 9 -14.55 18.17 7.82
C GLU A 9 -14.00 16.84 7.32
N SER A 10 -14.16 16.58 6.02
CA SER A 10 -13.60 15.39 5.42
C SER A 10 -12.09 15.60 5.42
N ASN A 11 -11.40 14.99 6.37
CA ASN A 11 -9.96 14.88 6.32
C ASN A 11 -9.60 14.20 4.99
N MET A 12 -9.01 14.94 4.06
CA MET A 12 -8.65 14.41 2.73
C MET A 12 -7.50 13.41 2.81
N SER A 13 -6.74 13.41 3.90
CA SER A 13 -5.70 12.42 4.17
C SER A 13 -6.33 11.11 4.61
N LEU A 14 -5.89 9.99 4.04
CA LEU A 14 -6.30 8.64 4.47
C LEU A 14 -5.51 8.14 5.68
N ILE A 15 -4.47 8.85 6.11
CA ILE A 15 -3.69 8.46 7.31
C ILE A 15 -4.61 8.48 8.54
N GLY A 16 -4.59 7.38 9.29
CA GLY A 16 -5.45 7.17 10.46
C GLY A 16 -6.86 6.65 10.13
N HIS A 17 -7.19 6.46 8.85
CA HIS A 17 -8.48 5.90 8.45
C HIS A 17 -8.46 4.36 8.49
N GLN A 18 -9.53 3.80 8.99
CA GLN A 18 -9.82 2.37 8.95
C GLN A 18 -10.12 1.94 7.51
N VAL A 19 -9.52 0.85 7.03
CA VAL A 19 -9.91 0.25 5.75
C VAL A 19 -11.36 -0.21 5.84
N GLU A 20 -12.19 0.26 4.89
CA GLU A 20 -13.59 -0.13 4.81
C GLU A 20 -13.73 -1.55 4.25
N ALA A 21 -14.87 -2.19 4.53
CA ALA A 21 -15.17 -3.53 4.05
C ALA A 21 -15.11 -3.60 2.52
N PHE A 22 -14.39 -4.59 2.01
CA PHE A 22 -14.33 -4.90 0.59
C PHE A 22 -14.25 -6.41 0.37
N LYS A 23 -14.52 -6.82 -0.86
CA LYS A 23 -14.38 -8.19 -1.32
C LYS A 23 -13.93 -8.16 -2.78
N ALA A 24 -12.76 -8.71 -3.07
CA ALA A 24 -12.16 -8.69 -4.40
C ALA A 24 -11.61 -10.07 -4.78
N GLN A 25 -11.68 -10.39 -6.07
CA GLN A 25 -11.04 -11.57 -6.64
C GLN A 25 -9.58 -11.26 -6.93
N ALA A 26 -8.70 -12.23 -6.73
CA ALA A 26 -7.27 -12.07 -6.89
C ALA A 26 -6.62 -13.28 -7.57
N TYR A 27 -5.40 -13.08 -8.05
CA TYR A 27 -4.52 -14.11 -8.56
C TYR A 27 -3.28 -14.20 -7.68
N ARG A 28 -2.85 -15.40 -7.34
CA ARG A 28 -1.62 -15.66 -6.59
C ARG A 28 -0.96 -16.94 -7.07
N ALA A 29 0.23 -16.85 -7.66
CA ALA A 29 1.09 -18.01 -7.98
C ALA A 29 0.33 -19.18 -8.65
N GLY A 30 -0.46 -18.91 -9.68
CA GLY A 30 -1.20 -19.92 -10.43
C GLY A 30 -2.61 -20.23 -9.90
N GLN A 31 -3.04 -19.65 -8.79
CA GLN A 31 -4.33 -19.87 -8.16
C GLN A 31 -5.20 -18.61 -8.16
N PHE A 32 -6.51 -18.78 -8.31
CA PHE A 32 -7.47 -17.74 -8.00
C PHE A 32 -7.84 -17.80 -6.52
N THR A 33 -7.94 -16.65 -5.90
CA THR A 33 -8.29 -16.49 -4.49
C THR A 33 -9.18 -15.26 -4.31
N GLU A 34 -9.69 -15.10 -3.11
CA GLU A 34 -10.49 -13.95 -2.70
C GLU A 34 -9.77 -13.21 -1.59
N VAL A 35 -9.84 -11.89 -1.59
CA VAL A 35 -9.26 -11.01 -0.56
C VAL A 35 -10.33 -10.09 -0.02
N THR A 36 -10.37 -9.93 1.29
CA THR A 36 -11.28 -9.04 2.02
C THR A 36 -10.48 -8.13 2.94
N GLU A 37 -11.12 -7.14 3.56
CA GLU A 37 -10.48 -6.30 4.58
C GLU A 37 -10.01 -7.11 5.81
N GLN A 38 -10.59 -8.29 6.06
CA GLN A 38 -10.15 -9.15 7.17
C GLN A 38 -8.76 -9.73 6.92
N ASP A 39 -8.39 -9.95 5.65
CA ASP A 39 -7.06 -10.45 5.28
C ASP A 39 -5.94 -9.43 5.55
N LEU A 40 -6.30 -8.17 5.78
CA LEU A 40 -5.37 -7.09 6.13
C LEU A 40 -5.15 -6.93 7.64
N LYS A 41 -5.97 -7.60 8.49
CA LYS A 41 -5.90 -7.49 9.95
C LYS A 41 -4.91 -8.47 10.56
N ASP A 42 -4.52 -8.18 11.81
CA ASP A 42 -3.58 -8.97 12.64
C ASP A 42 -2.16 -9.09 12.04
N LYS A 43 -1.86 -8.32 11.00
CA LYS A 43 -0.55 -8.20 10.35
C LYS A 43 -0.40 -6.84 9.70
N TRP A 44 0.83 -6.47 9.42
CA TRP A 44 1.08 -5.33 8.55
C TRP A 44 0.79 -5.72 7.10
N SER A 45 0.19 -4.80 6.36
CA SER A 45 -0.16 -5.02 4.96
C SER A 45 0.22 -3.82 4.10
N VAL A 46 0.59 -4.09 2.85
CA VAL A 46 0.82 -3.08 1.82
C VAL A 46 -0.19 -3.29 0.69
N LEU A 47 -0.98 -2.28 0.39
CA LEU A 47 -1.74 -2.20 -0.87
C LEU A 47 -0.96 -1.32 -1.85
N PHE A 48 -0.58 -1.91 -2.97
CA PHE A 48 0.26 -1.29 -4.00
C PHE A 48 -0.52 -1.18 -5.30
N PHE A 49 -1.18 -0.03 -5.51
CA PHE A 49 -1.96 0.23 -6.71
C PHE A 49 -1.05 0.57 -7.89
N TYR A 50 -1.41 0.10 -9.07
CA TYR A 50 -0.76 0.41 -10.34
C TYR A 50 -1.81 0.54 -11.46
N PRO A 51 -1.52 1.30 -12.55
CA PRO A 51 -2.52 1.61 -13.58
C PRO A 51 -3.13 0.39 -14.27
N ALA A 52 -2.33 -0.47 -14.88
CA ALA A 52 -2.84 -1.61 -15.64
C ALA A 52 -1.78 -2.66 -15.93
N ASP A 53 -2.24 -3.89 -16.17
CA ASP A 53 -1.45 -4.99 -16.70
C ASP A 53 -0.97 -4.70 -18.14
N PHE A 54 0.04 -5.44 -18.61
CA PHE A 54 0.61 -5.34 -19.97
C PHE A 54 1.09 -3.94 -20.35
N THR A 55 1.58 -3.14 -19.37
CA THR A 55 2.13 -1.79 -19.59
C THR A 55 3.66 -1.76 -19.44
N PHE A 56 4.25 -0.58 -19.22
CA PHE A 56 5.71 -0.37 -19.34
C PHE A 56 6.41 -0.21 -17.98
N VAL A 57 5.94 0.69 -17.12
CA VAL A 57 6.52 0.94 -15.79
C VAL A 57 6.04 -0.10 -14.77
N CYS A 58 4.77 -0.52 -14.86
CA CYS A 58 4.16 -1.43 -13.89
C CYS A 58 4.93 -2.74 -13.70
N PRO A 59 5.39 -3.45 -14.75
CA PRO A 59 6.15 -4.69 -14.53
C PRO A 59 7.47 -4.46 -13.80
N SER A 60 8.13 -3.31 -13.98
CA SER A 60 9.37 -3.01 -13.25
C SER A 60 9.12 -2.79 -11.75
N GLU A 61 8.03 -2.11 -11.39
CA GLU A 61 7.65 -1.93 -9.97
C GLU A 61 7.27 -3.25 -9.32
N LEU A 62 6.48 -4.09 -10.02
CA LEU A 62 6.03 -5.38 -9.50
C LEU A 62 7.21 -6.35 -9.33
N ALA A 63 8.20 -6.32 -10.24
CA ALA A 63 9.43 -7.09 -10.10
C ALA A 63 10.26 -6.62 -8.90
N ASP A 64 10.46 -5.31 -8.74
CA ASP A 64 11.19 -4.74 -7.59
C ASP A 64 10.53 -5.10 -6.26
N LEU A 65 9.20 -5.08 -6.18
CA LEU A 65 8.46 -5.60 -5.02
C LEU A 65 8.73 -7.10 -4.79
N GLN A 66 8.76 -7.91 -5.84
CA GLN A 66 9.03 -9.35 -5.74
C GLN A 66 10.46 -9.61 -5.28
N ASP A 67 11.44 -8.87 -5.79
CA ASP A 67 12.84 -9.01 -5.41
C ASP A 67 13.05 -8.71 -3.91
N ASN A 68 12.21 -7.85 -3.33
CA ASN A 68 12.25 -7.48 -1.92
C ASN A 68 11.17 -8.19 -1.07
N TYR A 69 10.33 -9.05 -1.66
CA TYR A 69 9.16 -9.63 -0.97
C TYR A 69 9.54 -10.50 0.24
N ALA A 70 10.65 -11.24 0.16
CA ALA A 70 11.13 -12.02 1.29
C ALA A 70 11.46 -11.17 2.53
N GLU A 71 11.96 -9.93 2.33
CA GLU A 71 12.22 -9.00 3.43
C GLU A 71 10.90 -8.48 4.04
N PHE A 72 9.88 -8.18 3.22
CA PHE A 72 8.54 -7.86 3.73
C PHE A 72 7.97 -8.99 4.58
N GLN A 73 8.05 -10.23 4.09
CA GLN A 73 7.57 -11.41 4.83
C GLN A 73 8.31 -11.61 6.15
N ALA A 74 9.64 -11.43 6.17
CA ALA A 74 10.45 -11.51 7.39
C ALA A 74 10.04 -10.48 8.45
N LEU A 75 9.50 -9.34 8.02
CA LEU A 75 8.93 -8.31 8.90
C LEU A 75 7.48 -8.58 9.30
N GLY A 76 6.87 -9.69 8.86
CA GLY A 76 5.44 -9.97 9.06
C GLY A 76 4.53 -9.04 8.26
N VAL A 77 4.97 -8.61 7.08
CA VAL A 77 4.23 -7.72 6.18
C VAL A 77 3.76 -8.50 4.96
N GLU A 78 2.46 -8.47 4.66
CA GLU A 78 1.92 -9.03 3.44
C GLU A 78 1.77 -7.94 2.38
N VAL A 79 2.09 -8.27 1.13
CA VAL A 79 2.01 -7.36 -0.02
C VAL A 79 0.88 -7.78 -0.94
N TYR A 80 0.07 -6.81 -1.33
CA TYR A 80 -1.00 -6.95 -2.32
C TYR A 80 -0.80 -5.90 -3.40
N SER A 81 -0.62 -6.31 -4.65
CA SER A 81 -0.74 -5.38 -5.77
C SER A 81 -2.20 -5.27 -6.21
N VAL A 82 -2.62 -4.11 -6.70
CA VAL A 82 -4.01 -3.82 -7.07
C VAL A 82 -4.04 -3.05 -8.39
N SER A 83 -4.78 -3.54 -9.37
CA SER A 83 -5.15 -2.76 -10.55
C SER A 83 -6.63 -2.87 -10.86
N THR A 84 -7.13 -2.04 -11.75
CA THR A 84 -8.52 -2.12 -12.22
C THR A 84 -8.79 -3.26 -13.21
N ASP A 85 -7.77 -4.05 -13.53
CA ASP A 85 -7.91 -5.28 -14.31
C ASP A 85 -8.63 -6.37 -13.50
N THR A 86 -9.02 -7.44 -14.19
CA THR A 86 -9.56 -8.63 -13.54
C THR A 86 -8.46 -9.61 -13.14
N HIS A 87 -8.73 -10.48 -12.18
CA HIS A 87 -7.84 -11.58 -11.81
C HIS A 87 -7.53 -12.53 -12.97
N PHE A 88 -8.40 -12.61 -13.99
CA PHE A 88 -8.13 -13.35 -15.23
C PHE A 88 -7.05 -12.68 -16.08
N VAL A 89 -7.01 -11.35 -16.12
CA VAL A 89 -5.96 -10.59 -16.83
C VAL A 89 -4.63 -10.76 -16.13
N HIS A 90 -4.58 -10.71 -14.79
CA HIS A 90 -3.36 -11.02 -14.01
C HIS A 90 -2.79 -12.39 -14.34
N LYS A 91 -3.67 -13.41 -14.40
CA LYS A 91 -3.24 -14.76 -14.80
C LYS A 91 -2.70 -14.78 -16.23
N ALA A 92 -3.40 -14.16 -17.17
CA ALA A 92 -2.97 -14.11 -18.56
C ALA A 92 -1.61 -13.40 -18.70
N TRP A 93 -1.37 -12.34 -17.94
CA TRP A 93 -0.10 -11.63 -17.92
C TRP A 93 1.03 -12.48 -17.31
N ALA A 94 0.76 -13.20 -16.23
CA ALA A 94 1.71 -14.15 -15.65
C ALA A 94 2.05 -15.30 -16.63
N ASP A 95 1.07 -15.77 -17.41
CA ASP A 95 1.33 -16.79 -18.44
C ASP A 95 2.19 -16.25 -19.60
N ALA A 96 2.04 -14.96 -19.92
CA ALA A 96 2.71 -14.32 -21.05
C ALA A 96 4.13 -13.83 -20.77
N THR A 97 4.49 -13.53 -19.51
CA THR A 97 5.78 -12.92 -19.15
C THR A 97 6.40 -13.56 -17.92
N ASP A 98 7.69 -13.91 -18.01
CA ASP A 98 8.43 -14.53 -16.91
C ASP A 98 8.53 -13.58 -15.69
N THR A 99 8.68 -12.28 -15.92
CA THR A 99 8.72 -11.27 -14.85
C THR A 99 7.49 -11.36 -13.94
N ILE A 100 6.30 -11.44 -14.53
CA ILE A 100 5.05 -11.50 -13.75
C ILE A 100 4.79 -12.93 -13.23
N ARG A 101 5.19 -13.95 -13.97
CA ARG A 101 5.09 -15.35 -13.53
C ARG A 101 5.85 -15.61 -12.22
N ASN A 102 6.94 -14.91 -12.00
CA ASN A 102 7.78 -15.05 -10.81
C ASN A 102 7.18 -14.35 -9.57
N ILE A 103 6.10 -13.56 -9.71
CA ILE A 103 5.44 -12.90 -8.59
C ILE A 103 4.72 -13.94 -7.73
N THR A 104 5.00 -13.90 -6.43
CA THR A 104 4.44 -14.84 -5.44
C THR A 104 3.50 -14.19 -4.43
N TYR A 105 3.46 -12.87 -4.36
CA TYR A 105 2.45 -12.14 -3.59
C TYR A 105 1.12 -12.07 -4.36
N THR A 106 0.07 -11.60 -3.69
CA THR A 106 -1.29 -11.58 -4.22
C THR A 106 -1.52 -10.36 -5.13
N MET A 107 -2.09 -10.59 -6.32
CA MET A 107 -2.50 -9.56 -7.28
C MET A 107 -4.04 -9.45 -7.26
N ILE A 108 -4.56 -8.35 -6.73
CA ILE A 108 -5.99 -8.08 -6.58
C ILE A 108 -6.52 -7.41 -7.85
N GLY A 109 -7.63 -7.95 -8.39
CA GLY A 109 -8.40 -7.29 -9.44
C GLY A 109 -9.49 -6.39 -8.85
N ASP A 110 -9.55 -5.14 -9.28
CA ASP A 110 -10.54 -4.14 -8.86
C ASP A 110 -11.38 -3.60 -10.03
N PRO A 111 -12.00 -4.47 -10.87
CA PRO A 111 -12.71 -4.04 -12.07
C PRO A 111 -13.98 -3.21 -11.79
N ASN A 112 -14.49 -3.25 -10.58
CA ASN A 112 -15.60 -2.41 -10.13
C ASN A 112 -15.14 -1.08 -9.52
N HIS A 113 -13.82 -0.84 -9.44
CA HIS A 113 -13.16 0.34 -8.88
C HIS A 113 -13.50 0.59 -7.41
N GLN A 114 -13.87 -0.42 -6.64
CA GLN A 114 -14.22 -0.27 -5.22
C GLN A 114 -13.00 0.19 -4.43
N LEU A 115 -11.88 -0.52 -4.57
CA LEU A 115 -10.64 -0.20 -3.88
C LEU A 115 -10.02 1.11 -4.39
N ALA A 116 -9.96 1.30 -5.70
CA ALA A 116 -9.39 2.53 -6.29
C ALA A 116 -10.15 3.79 -5.84
N ARG A 117 -11.48 3.71 -5.63
CA ARG A 117 -12.26 4.81 -5.04
C ARG A 117 -12.00 4.98 -3.55
N GLN A 118 -12.01 3.90 -2.78
CA GLN A 118 -11.79 3.93 -1.33
C GLN A 118 -10.45 4.56 -0.97
N PHE A 119 -9.42 4.24 -1.74
CA PHE A 119 -8.08 4.74 -1.53
C PHE A 119 -7.76 6.04 -2.29
N ASN A 120 -8.77 6.69 -2.92
CA ASN A 120 -8.64 7.96 -3.64
C ASN A 120 -7.57 7.96 -4.74
N VAL A 121 -7.39 6.84 -5.43
CA VAL A 121 -6.42 6.69 -6.53
C VAL A 121 -7.08 6.45 -7.90
N LEU A 122 -8.41 6.49 -7.99
CA LEU A 122 -9.11 6.29 -9.26
C LEU A 122 -8.99 7.50 -10.17
N ILE A 123 -8.35 7.34 -11.32
CA ILE A 123 -8.36 8.27 -12.45
C ILE A 123 -9.67 8.08 -13.20
N ARG A 124 -10.70 8.86 -12.84
CA ARG A 124 -12.07 8.63 -13.33
C ARG A 124 -12.23 8.72 -14.85
N SER A 125 -11.40 9.55 -15.51
CA SER A 125 -11.42 9.72 -16.97
C SER A 125 -10.88 8.49 -17.72
N GLU A 126 -10.06 7.67 -17.06
CA GLU A 126 -9.36 6.55 -17.68
C GLU A 126 -9.88 5.20 -17.16
N GLY A 127 -10.49 5.17 -15.97
CA GLY A 127 -10.87 3.94 -15.29
C GLY A 127 -9.68 3.18 -14.71
N LEU A 128 -8.52 3.84 -14.60
CA LEU A 128 -7.28 3.28 -14.07
C LEU A 128 -6.98 3.81 -12.67
N ALA A 129 -6.03 3.19 -11.99
CA ALA A 129 -5.53 3.69 -10.72
C ALA A 129 -4.22 4.46 -10.90
N ASP A 130 -4.02 5.53 -10.11
CA ASP A 130 -2.70 6.12 -9.87
C ASP A 130 -1.77 5.12 -9.16
N ARG A 131 -0.47 5.41 -9.15
CA ARG A 131 0.53 4.61 -8.43
C ARG A 131 0.47 4.90 -6.93
N GLY A 132 -0.56 4.40 -6.26
CA GLY A 132 -0.75 4.56 -4.83
C GLY A 132 -0.13 3.42 -4.02
N THR A 133 0.56 3.76 -2.93
CA THR A 133 1.05 2.80 -1.93
C THR A 133 0.46 3.15 -0.58
N PHE A 134 -0.13 2.16 0.07
CA PHE A 134 -0.74 2.31 1.39
C PHE A 134 -0.20 1.24 2.33
N VAL A 135 0.42 1.67 3.42
CA VAL A 135 0.85 0.78 4.50
C VAL A 135 -0.23 0.77 5.57
N ILE A 136 -0.70 -0.41 5.90
CA ILE A 136 -1.82 -0.66 6.80
C ILE A 136 -1.29 -1.46 7.99
N ASP A 137 -1.62 -1.01 9.20
CA ASP A 137 -1.21 -1.67 10.43
C ASP A 137 -2.11 -2.87 10.79
N PRO A 138 -1.76 -3.66 11.82
CA PRO A 138 -2.53 -4.83 12.24
C PRO A 138 -3.98 -4.54 12.67
N ASP A 139 -4.31 -3.30 13.03
CA ASP A 139 -5.68 -2.91 13.34
C ASP A 139 -6.50 -2.58 12.08
N GLY A 140 -5.86 -2.64 10.89
CA GLY A 140 -6.47 -2.28 9.62
C GLY A 140 -6.51 -0.77 9.36
N VAL A 141 -5.63 0.01 10.01
CA VAL A 141 -5.56 1.47 9.89
C VAL A 141 -4.42 1.88 8.97
N VAL A 142 -4.68 2.80 8.05
CA VAL A 142 -3.68 3.35 7.12
C VAL A 142 -2.67 4.21 7.88
N GLN A 143 -1.39 3.86 7.80
CA GLN A 143 -0.29 4.53 8.48
C GLN A 143 0.57 5.38 7.53
N ILE A 144 0.73 4.95 6.27
CA ILE A 144 1.54 5.65 5.27
C ILE A 144 0.76 5.69 3.95
N VAL A 145 0.85 6.81 3.27
CA VAL A 145 0.32 7.04 1.93
C VAL A 145 1.42 7.63 1.06
N GLU A 146 1.63 7.05 -0.11
CA GLU A 146 2.47 7.61 -1.17
C GLU A 146 1.72 7.48 -2.49
N ILE A 147 1.59 8.56 -3.26
CA ILE A 147 0.93 8.55 -4.57
C ILE A 147 1.82 9.24 -5.58
N ASN A 148 2.20 8.51 -6.63
CA ASN A 148 3.01 9.00 -7.73
C ASN A 148 2.17 9.07 -9.02
N PRO A 149 2.48 10.04 -9.91
CA PRO A 149 1.87 10.07 -11.23
C PRO A 149 2.30 8.87 -12.08
N GLY A 150 1.49 8.52 -13.07
CA GLY A 150 1.66 7.31 -13.88
C GLY A 150 3.05 7.11 -14.52
N GLY A 151 3.82 8.18 -14.75
CA GLY A 151 5.18 8.13 -15.34
C GLY A 151 6.33 7.92 -14.33
N VAL A 152 6.06 7.88 -13.03
CA VAL A 152 7.10 7.82 -11.99
C VAL A 152 6.97 6.54 -11.17
N GLY A 153 7.84 5.57 -11.43
CA GLY A 153 7.93 4.31 -10.67
C GLY A 153 8.43 4.53 -9.24
N ARG A 154 8.04 3.61 -8.34
CA ARG A 154 8.37 3.61 -6.90
C ARG A 154 9.53 2.66 -6.62
N ASP A 155 10.12 2.77 -5.44
CA ASP A 155 11.26 1.99 -4.95
C ASP A 155 10.83 1.11 -3.76
N ALA A 156 10.91 -0.22 -3.90
CA ALA A 156 10.52 -1.16 -2.87
C ALA A 156 11.42 -1.09 -1.62
N LYS A 157 12.68 -0.70 -1.75
CA LYS A 157 13.60 -0.54 -0.60
C LYS A 157 13.23 0.69 0.22
N GLU A 158 12.82 1.79 -0.42
CA GLU A 158 12.31 2.95 0.29
C GLU A 158 10.98 2.63 0.98
N LEU A 159 10.12 1.84 0.35
CA LEU A 159 8.91 1.34 0.99
C LEU A 159 9.24 0.47 2.22
N LEU A 160 10.17 -0.46 2.11
CA LEU A 160 10.66 -1.27 3.24
C LEU A 160 11.17 -0.40 4.40
N ARG A 161 11.98 0.63 4.09
CA ARG A 161 12.47 1.57 5.09
C ARG A 161 11.33 2.27 5.82
N LYS A 162 10.31 2.73 5.09
CA LYS A 162 9.11 3.37 5.66
C LYS A 162 8.30 2.40 6.52
N VAL A 163 8.10 1.17 6.07
CA VAL A 163 7.41 0.13 6.83
C VAL A 163 8.14 -0.17 8.14
N LYS A 164 9.47 -0.33 8.10
CA LYS A 164 10.29 -0.54 9.31
C LYS A 164 10.12 0.62 10.30
N ALA A 165 10.13 1.87 9.82
CA ALA A 165 9.92 3.04 10.66
C ALA A 165 8.51 3.07 11.28
N ALA A 166 7.47 2.76 10.52
CA ALA A 166 6.10 2.71 11.03
C ALA A 166 5.91 1.61 12.08
N LYS A 167 6.50 0.43 11.87
CA LYS A 167 6.51 -0.66 12.86
C LYS A 167 7.22 -0.23 14.13
N TYR A 168 8.42 0.33 13.99
CA TYR A 168 9.21 0.79 15.13
C TYR A 168 8.44 1.79 16.01
N THR A 169 7.86 2.83 15.41
CA THR A 169 7.11 3.85 16.17
C THR A 169 5.86 3.29 16.85
N ARG A 170 5.23 2.27 16.27
CA ARG A 170 4.12 1.56 16.91
C ARG A 170 4.57 0.73 18.12
N GLU A 171 5.72 0.08 18.02
CA GLU A 171 6.28 -0.78 19.07
C GLU A 171 6.96 0.03 20.19
N HIS A 172 7.36 1.28 19.90
CA HIS A 172 8.05 2.18 20.82
C HIS A 172 7.30 3.50 21.02
N PRO A 173 6.15 3.49 21.74
CA PRO A 173 5.41 4.71 22.02
C PRO A 173 6.28 5.77 22.71
N GLY A 174 6.29 6.99 22.16
CA GLY A 174 7.11 8.08 22.68
C GLY A 174 8.44 8.28 21.96
N GLU A 175 8.82 7.41 21.04
CA GLU A 175 9.96 7.60 20.13
C GLU A 175 9.51 7.94 18.70
N VAL A 176 10.32 8.70 17.99
CA VAL A 176 10.08 9.04 16.58
C VAL A 176 11.31 8.77 15.74
N CYS A 177 11.09 8.34 14.51
CA CYS A 177 12.12 8.08 13.50
C CYS A 177 12.42 9.39 12.74
N PRO A 178 13.63 9.96 12.82
CA PRO A 178 13.97 11.16 12.06
C PRO A 178 14.07 10.89 10.55
N ALA A 179 14.26 11.95 9.78
CA ALA A 179 14.48 11.83 8.34
C ALA A 179 15.61 10.86 8.01
N LYS A 180 15.41 10.02 6.96
CA LYS A 180 16.36 8.98 6.53
C LYS A 180 16.66 7.90 7.58
N TRP A 181 15.86 7.79 8.63
CA TRP A 181 16.06 6.75 9.62
C TRP A 181 16.05 5.35 8.97
N THR A 182 16.97 4.52 9.40
CA THR A 182 17.05 3.10 9.06
C THR A 182 17.07 2.27 10.34
N GLU A 183 16.70 1.01 10.23
CA GLU A 183 16.69 0.08 11.36
C GLU A 183 18.06 0.06 12.08
N GLY A 184 18.06 0.19 13.42
CA GLY A 184 19.24 0.29 14.24
C GLY A 184 19.86 1.69 14.36
N ALA A 185 19.36 2.68 13.60
CA ALA A 185 19.79 4.07 13.77
C ALA A 185 19.11 4.71 15.00
N ALA A 186 19.71 5.81 15.49
CA ALA A 186 19.18 6.54 16.65
C ALA A 186 17.78 7.11 16.35
N THR A 187 16.91 7.07 17.35
CA THR A 187 15.59 7.68 17.40
C THR A 187 15.61 8.93 18.26
N LEU A 188 14.53 9.67 18.27
CA LEU A 188 14.35 10.85 19.12
C LEU A 188 13.19 10.63 20.08
N ALA A 189 13.36 11.00 21.34
CA ALA A 189 12.26 11.13 22.30
C ALA A 189 11.83 12.60 22.33
N PRO A 190 10.67 12.96 21.75
CA PRO A 190 10.21 14.35 21.69
C PRO A 190 10.10 14.97 23.08
N SER A 191 10.76 16.12 23.30
CA SER A 191 10.71 16.87 24.55
C SER A 191 10.87 18.37 24.26
N LEU A 192 10.47 19.20 25.21
CA LEU A 192 10.69 20.66 25.14
C LEU A 192 12.16 21.00 25.05
N ASP A 193 13.05 20.18 25.63
CA ASP A 193 14.49 20.40 25.64
C ASP A 193 15.15 20.21 24.27
N LEU A 194 14.48 19.51 23.34
CA LEU A 194 14.96 19.31 21.96
C LEU A 194 14.55 20.43 21.01
N VAL A 195 13.61 21.29 21.40
CA VAL A 195 13.11 22.36 20.53
C VAL A 195 14.26 23.34 20.21
N GLY A 196 14.56 23.50 18.91
CA GLY A 196 15.63 24.34 18.42
C GLY A 196 17.06 23.83 18.63
N LYS A 197 17.24 22.55 18.99
CA LYS A 197 18.56 21.92 19.20
C LYS A 197 18.89 20.83 18.18
N LEU A 198 18.03 20.58 17.20
CA LEU A 198 18.20 19.60 16.13
C LEU A 198 18.62 20.27 14.81
#